data_0db98cb23fae3117e63abd5f3fb5c072
#
_entry.id   0db98cb23fae3117e63abd5f3fb5c072
#
_cell.length_a   1.000
_cell.length_b   1.000
_cell.length_c   1.000
_cell.angle_alpha   90.00
_cell.angle_beta   90.00
_cell.angle_gamma   90.00
#
_symmetry.space_group_name_H-M   'P 1'
#
loop_
_entity.id
_entity.type
_entity.pdbx_description
1 polymer ?
#
loop_
_entity_poly.entity_id
_entity_poly.type
_entity_poly.pdbx_seq_one_letter_code
_entity_poly.pdbx_strand_id
1 'polypeptide(L)'
;MYFDMRRLVAILGLAVPAFAQYAGPAILSRGEAPTAMAADQIDFRPYLTITGVYDTGLAGVSVNSQGEIGNYSSPAIEFAGGISGVHSWKHTKIGLDYHGDVFHYFKTTFYDNTDQTLLLGITHQFTRHVTLVLNEAAGLFSLDYGALGLLSSVPFDPSTLDIPLTDFFDNRTFYLSTQASLIYQRTARLSFSFGGLGYLNRRRSTALYGVTGASATADVEYRLTRNTTIGAMYDYTHYSFTRILNDADMNGAAATFAHRFTRTLELTLYAGFFRVETEGVQNVSIDPAIAAFLGISATQFSVNYSTSYVPNASGRLSQTFNKGVAFLAGGRTVTPGNGLFLTSQMTNITGGYTYTGIRRWSFSATGAWNDGKTIGSAIIPGEYRDTVGSISMSRSLTRAVHVVAGAEAIQFGSNNFAQYNRRIYDVRIGLQFAPGDVPLRIF
;
A
#
# COMPACT_ATOMS: atom_id res chain seq x y z
N MET A 1 32.06 -5.15 21.81
CA MET A 1 31.46 -5.76 20.61
C MET A 1 30.51 -4.73 20.02
N TYR A 2 31.02 -3.97 19.04
CA TYR A 2 30.25 -2.88 18.38
C TYR A 2 29.25 -3.51 17.40
N PHE A 3 27.98 -3.38 17.69
CA PHE A 3 26.91 -3.77 16.77
C PHE A 3 26.89 -2.77 15.61
N ASP A 4 27.14 -3.24 14.41
CA ASP A 4 27.24 -2.41 13.20
C ASP A 4 25.85 -1.88 12.81
N MET A 5 25.56 -0.66 13.27
CA MET A 5 24.30 0.09 13.07
C MET A 5 23.99 0.32 11.57
N ARG A 6 24.96 0.08 10.67
CA ARG A 6 24.79 0.16 9.21
C ARG A 6 23.85 -0.93 8.68
N ARG A 7 23.75 -2.07 9.37
CA ARG A 7 22.84 -3.17 8.95
C ARG A 7 21.39 -2.92 9.31
N LEU A 8 21.12 -2.21 10.41
CA LEU A 8 19.75 -1.84 10.81
C LEU A 8 19.14 -0.77 9.88
N VAL A 9 19.96 0.18 9.42
CA VAL A 9 19.55 1.22 8.46
C VAL A 9 19.29 0.62 7.08
N ALA A 10 19.99 -0.43 6.67
CA ALA A 10 19.75 -1.10 5.40
C ALA A 10 18.42 -1.87 5.36
N ILE A 11 17.93 -2.34 6.51
CA ILE A 11 16.67 -3.10 6.60
C ILE A 11 15.47 -2.14 6.68
N LEU A 12 15.61 -1.02 7.40
CA LEU A 12 14.60 0.06 7.38
C LEU A 12 14.54 0.80 6.03
N GLY A 13 15.63 0.76 5.25
CA GLY A 13 15.67 1.33 3.89
C GLY A 13 14.92 0.49 2.84
N LEU A 14 14.59 -0.78 3.12
CA LEU A 14 13.78 -1.63 2.23
C LEU A 14 12.27 -1.51 2.49
N ALA A 15 11.87 -0.98 3.64
CA ALA A 15 10.48 -0.74 4.02
C ALA A 15 9.99 0.66 3.58
N VAL A 16 10.22 0.99 2.33
CA VAL A 16 9.72 2.26 1.80
C VAL A 16 8.62 1.98 0.78
N PRO A 17 7.38 2.45 1.04
CA PRO A 17 6.30 2.28 0.10
C PRO A 17 6.67 2.96 -1.20
N ALA A 18 6.75 2.21 -2.26
CA ALA A 18 6.71 2.74 -3.60
C ALA A 18 5.25 3.15 -3.88
N PHE A 19 4.87 4.36 -3.51
CA PHE A 19 3.66 5.00 -4.01
C PHE A 19 3.80 5.42 -5.49
N ALA A 20 4.81 4.93 -6.17
CA ALA A 20 4.86 4.96 -7.61
C ALA A 20 4.58 3.54 -8.08
N GLN A 21 3.72 3.33 -9.04
CA GLN A 21 3.56 2.10 -9.81
C GLN A 21 4.87 1.64 -10.49
N TYR A 22 5.96 2.21 -10.07
CA TYR A 22 7.30 1.90 -10.52
C TYR A 22 7.87 0.75 -9.67
N ALA A 23 7.69 -0.44 -10.18
CA ALA A 23 8.19 -1.68 -9.59
C ALA A 23 9.64 -2.01 -9.97
N GLY A 24 10.36 -1.10 -10.59
CA GLY A 24 11.76 -1.29 -10.95
C GLY A 24 12.69 -1.21 -9.74
N PRO A 25 13.87 -1.85 -9.78
CA PRO A 25 14.90 -1.64 -8.76
C PRO A 25 15.24 -0.17 -8.67
N ALA A 26 15.64 0.29 -7.47
CA ALA A 26 16.01 1.68 -7.26
C ALA A 26 16.95 2.16 -8.37
N ILE A 27 16.49 3.14 -9.13
CA ILE A 27 17.13 3.61 -10.38
C ILE A 27 18.64 3.90 -10.18
N LEU A 28 19.01 4.35 -8.99
CA LEU A 28 20.37 4.73 -8.65
C LEU A 28 21.25 3.57 -8.15
N SER A 29 20.68 2.44 -7.79
CA SER A 29 21.42 1.24 -7.38
C SER A 29 21.67 0.24 -8.52
N ARG A 30 21.22 0.55 -9.73
CA ARG A 30 21.47 -0.29 -10.91
C ARG A 30 22.97 -0.35 -11.23
N GLY A 31 23.48 -1.56 -11.27
CA GLY A 31 24.91 -1.84 -11.53
C GLY A 31 25.72 -2.19 -10.31
N GLU A 32 25.18 -2.12 -9.11
CA GLU A 32 25.77 -2.80 -7.96
C GLU A 32 25.42 -4.29 -8.06
N ALA A 33 26.40 -5.10 -8.47
CA ALA A 33 26.26 -6.55 -8.35
C ALA A 33 25.93 -6.87 -6.89
N PRO A 34 24.99 -7.79 -6.61
CA PRO A 34 24.78 -8.27 -5.25
C PRO A 34 26.12 -8.76 -4.72
N THR A 35 26.65 -8.12 -3.69
CA THR A 35 27.86 -8.60 -3.04
C THR A 35 27.62 -10.03 -2.60
N ALA A 36 28.42 -10.95 -3.11
CA ALA A 36 28.36 -12.36 -2.75
C ALA A 36 28.58 -12.47 -1.24
N MET A 37 27.53 -12.65 -0.49
CA MET A 37 27.63 -13.11 0.88
C MET A 37 27.58 -14.63 0.83
N ALA A 38 28.69 -15.26 1.08
CA ALA A 38 28.74 -16.68 1.41
C ALA A 38 28.04 -16.85 2.77
N ALA A 39 26.79 -17.27 2.75
CA ALA A 39 26.11 -17.61 3.97
C ALA A 39 25.19 -18.80 3.70
N ASP A 40 25.56 -19.92 4.27
CA ASP A 40 24.71 -21.11 4.43
C ASP A 40 23.63 -20.90 5.52
N GLN A 41 23.32 -19.66 5.87
CA GLN A 41 22.42 -19.31 6.95
C GLN A 41 21.30 -18.42 6.44
N ILE A 42 20.08 -18.82 6.77
CA ILE A 42 18.90 -17.96 6.65
C ILE A 42 18.73 -17.22 7.97
N ASP A 43 18.80 -15.91 7.94
CA ASP A 43 18.58 -15.07 9.12
C ASP A 43 17.07 -14.83 9.26
N PHE A 44 16.42 -15.56 10.16
CA PHE A 44 15.04 -15.32 10.54
C PHE A 44 14.96 -14.42 11.76
N ARG A 45 14.03 -13.48 11.73
CA ARG A 45 13.74 -12.51 12.81
C ARG A 45 12.31 -12.67 13.28
N PRO A 46 12.03 -13.60 14.18
CA PRO A 46 10.71 -13.73 14.76
C PRO A 46 10.46 -12.60 15.77
N TYR A 47 9.20 -12.22 15.91
CA TYR A 47 8.76 -11.35 16.99
C TYR A 47 7.37 -11.74 17.47
N LEU A 48 7.07 -11.39 18.71
CA LEU A 48 5.76 -11.46 19.32
C LEU A 48 5.50 -10.14 20.04
N THR A 49 4.30 -9.59 19.89
CA THR A 49 3.89 -8.34 20.54
C THR A 49 2.55 -8.56 21.24
N ILE A 50 2.43 -7.98 22.45
CA ILE A 50 1.17 -7.89 23.17
C ILE A 50 0.93 -6.41 23.41
N THR A 51 -0.19 -5.91 22.93
CA THR A 51 -0.51 -4.48 22.94
C THR A 51 -1.89 -4.26 23.54
N GLY A 52 -1.99 -3.36 24.49
CA GLY A 52 -3.28 -2.76 24.88
C GLY A 52 -3.60 -1.63 23.92
N VAL A 53 -4.81 -1.64 23.40
CA VAL A 53 -5.31 -0.70 22.39
C VAL A 53 -6.54 0.02 22.92
N TYR A 54 -6.66 1.31 22.65
CA TYR A 54 -7.89 2.07 22.83
C TYR A 54 -8.28 2.71 21.52
N ASP A 55 -9.36 2.20 20.92
CA ASP A 55 -9.85 2.60 19.61
C ASP A 55 -11.18 3.35 19.77
N THR A 56 -11.30 4.49 19.10
CA THR A 56 -12.53 5.30 19.04
C THR A 56 -13.22 5.22 17.68
N GLY A 57 -12.69 4.40 16.78
CA GLY A 57 -13.10 4.33 15.36
C GLY A 57 -14.10 3.26 15.04
N LEU A 58 -14.53 2.47 16.01
CA LEU A 58 -15.51 1.42 15.75
C LEU A 58 -16.83 2.05 15.28
N ALA A 59 -17.36 1.55 14.18
CA ALA A 59 -18.60 2.07 13.62
C ALA A 59 -19.78 1.79 14.54
N GLY A 60 -20.48 2.82 15.00
CA GLY A 60 -21.68 2.66 15.82
C GLY A 60 -22.82 2.04 15.00
N VAL A 61 -23.57 1.15 15.63
CA VAL A 61 -24.76 0.52 15.01
C VAL A 61 -25.95 1.46 15.01
N SER A 62 -25.86 2.61 15.67
CA SER A 62 -26.94 3.58 15.83
C SER A 62 -26.66 4.89 15.08
N VAL A 63 -27.67 5.37 14.44
CA VAL A 63 -27.66 6.70 13.79
C VAL A 63 -28.24 7.70 14.77
N ASN A 64 -27.58 8.84 14.98
CA ASN A 64 -28.08 9.90 15.83
C ASN A 64 -29.27 10.63 15.17
N SER A 65 -29.89 11.57 15.89
CA SER A 65 -31.02 12.35 15.37
C SER A 65 -30.69 13.25 14.17
N GLN A 66 -29.42 13.50 13.91
CA GLN A 66 -28.93 14.23 12.75
C GLN A 66 -28.62 13.33 11.54
N GLY A 67 -28.85 12.02 11.67
CA GLY A 67 -28.53 11.05 10.62
C GLY A 67 -27.04 10.65 10.56
N GLU A 68 -26.25 11.02 11.56
CA GLU A 68 -24.82 10.68 11.62
C GLU A 68 -24.62 9.37 12.36
N ILE A 69 -23.68 8.58 11.88
CA ILE A 69 -23.26 7.37 12.55
C ILE A 69 -22.22 7.70 13.62
N GLY A 70 -22.57 7.39 14.87
CA GLY A 70 -21.69 7.66 16.01
C GLY A 70 -20.47 6.75 16.04
N ASN A 71 -19.35 7.29 16.51
CA ASN A 71 -18.18 6.48 16.85
C ASN A 71 -18.46 5.67 18.12
N TYR A 72 -18.09 4.40 18.09
CA TYR A 72 -18.09 3.55 19.27
C TYR A 72 -16.65 3.33 19.72
N SER A 73 -16.36 3.54 20.99
CA SER A 73 -15.00 3.37 21.53
C SER A 73 -14.91 2.14 22.42
N SER A 74 -13.86 1.37 22.24
CA SER A 74 -13.60 0.18 23.05
C SER A 74 -12.10 0.03 23.34
N PRO A 75 -11.74 -0.36 24.56
CA PRO A 75 -10.43 -0.94 24.79
C PRO A 75 -10.38 -2.33 24.16
N ALA A 76 -9.20 -2.71 23.70
CA ALA A 76 -8.91 -4.01 23.13
C ALA A 76 -7.53 -4.52 23.56
N ILE A 77 -7.30 -5.79 23.38
CA ILE A 77 -5.98 -6.39 23.42
C ILE A 77 -5.64 -6.94 22.05
N GLU A 78 -4.42 -6.67 21.62
CA GLU A 78 -3.84 -7.14 20.37
C GLU A 78 -2.72 -8.13 20.68
N PHE A 79 -2.74 -9.27 20.01
CA PHE A 79 -1.65 -10.23 19.96
C PHE A 79 -1.13 -10.27 18.55
N ALA A 80 0.08 -9.78 18.35
CA ALA A 80 0.72 -9.76 17.04
C ALA A 80 1.97 -10.61 17.03
N GLY A 81 2.27 -11.23 15.90
CA GLY A 81 3.48 -12.00 15.73
C GLY A 81 3.86 -12.11 14.26
N GLY A 82 5.13 -12.30 14.03
CA GLY A 82 5.62 -12.42 12.68
C GLY A 82 7.04 -13.00 12.61
N ILE A 83 7.46 -13.23 11.38
CA ILE A 83 8.79 -13.68 11.06
C ILE A 83 9.22 -13.05 9.74
N SER A 84 10.39 -12.42 9.74
CA SER A 84 10.99 -11.90 8.51
C SER A 84 12.37 -12.48 8.31
N GLY A 85 12.78 -12.64 7.06
CA GLY A 85 14.12 -13.14 6.77
C GLY A 85 14.49 -12.95 5.31
N VAL A 86 15.79 -12.85 5.06
CA VAL A 86 16.36 -12.78 3.72
C VAL A 86 17.54 -13.75 3.65
N HIS A 87 17.52 -14.60 2.64
CA HIS A 87 18.67 -15.43 2.30
C HIS A 87 19.23 -15.03 0.94
N SER A 88 20.56 -14.94 0.85
CA SER A 88 21.24 -14.50 -0.36
C SER A 88 22.28 -15.54 -0.78
N TRP A 89 22.10 -16.12 -1.96
CA TRP A 89 23.10 -16.91 -2.68
C TRP A 89 23.84 -16.01 -3.68
N LYS A 90 24.79 -16.59 -4.37
CA LYS A 90 25.61 -15.87 -5.37
C LYS A 90 24.79 -15.13 -6.43
N HIS A 91 23.69 -15.72 -6.88
CA HIS A 91 22.86 -15.20 -7.97
C HIS A 91 21.38 -15.06 -7.61
N THR A 92 20.98 -15.47 -6.41
CA THR A 92 19.58 -15.50 -5.97
C THR A 92 19.45 -14.89 -4.60
N LYS A 93 18.42 -14.07 -4.41
CA LYS A 93 17.96 -13.62 -3.08
C LYS A 93 16.52 -14.04 -2.92
N ILE A 94 16.19 -14.57 -1.76
CA ILE A 94 14.82 -14.89 -1.36
C ILE A 94 14.55 -14.15 -0.05
N GLY A 95 13.48 -13.38 -0.03
CA GLY A 95 12.97 -12.70 1.15
C GLY A 95 11.59 -13.22 1.51
N LEU A 96 11.35 -13.41 2.80
CA LEU A 96 10.07 -13.77 3.37
C LEU A 96 9.74 -12.79 4.47
N ASP A 97 8.52 -12.28 4.49
CA ASP A 97 7.96 -11.51 5.59
C ASP A 97 6.53 -11.98 5.83
N TYR A 98 6.28 -12.46 7.03
CA TYR A 98 4.95 -12.81 7.49
C TYR A 98 4.68 -12.11 8.80
N HIS A 99 3.55 -11.47 8.90
CA HIS A 99 3.02 -10.97 10.16
C HIS A 99 1.52 -11.22 10.24
N GLY A 100 1.06 -11.40 11.45
CA GLY A 100 -0.35 -11.56 11.75
C GLY A 100 -0.66 -11.01 13.12
N ASP A 101 -1.88 -10.56 13.30
CA ASP A 101 -2.42 -10.09 14.56
C ASP A 101 -3.83 -10.59 14.77
N VAL A 102 -4.24 -10.53 16.02
CA VAL A 102 -5.60 -10.84 16.48
C VAL A 102 -6.01 -9.80 17.50
N PHE A 103 -7.14 -9.17 17.26
CA PHE A 103 -7.74 -8.18 18.15
C PHE A 103 -8.92 -8.76 18.90
N HIS A 104 -9.00 -8.49 20.18
CA HIS A 104 -10.15 -8.80 21.01
C HIS A 104 -10.63 -7.53 21.73
N TYR A 105 -11.85 -7.10 21.41
CA TYR A 105 -12.48 -5.89 21.95
C TYR A 105 -13.32 -6.22 23.17
N PHE A 106 -13.03 -5.61 24.32
CA PHE A 106 -13.69 -5.96 25.60
C PHE A 106 -15.16 -5.55 25.70
N LYS A 107 -15.58 -4.52 24.96
CA LYS A 107 -16.97 -4.07 25.00
C LYS A 107 -17.88 -4.82 24.03
N THR A 108 -17.34 -5.36 22.94
CA THR A 108 -18.10 -6.10 21.95
C THR A 108 -17.20 -6.96 21.09
N THR A 109 -17.49 -8.24 21.05
CA THR A 109 -16.79 -9.21 20.21
C THR A 109 -17.17 -9.12 18.73
N PHE A 110 -18.14 -8.27 18.38
CA PHE A 110 -18.52 -8.09 16.97
C PHE A 110 -17.36 -7.54 16.13
N TYR A 111 -16.47 -6.76 16.74
CA TYR A 111 -15.31 -6.17 16.09
C TYR A 111 -14.03 -6.99 16.25
N ASP A 112 -14.10 -8.14 16.91
CA ASP A 112 -12.95 -9.05 16.97
C ASP A 112 -12.51 -9.41 15.56
N ASN A 113 -11.23 -9.26 15.31
CA ASN A 113 -10.67 -9.41 13.97
C ASN A 113 -9.30 -10.06 13.97
N THR A 114 -8.83 -10.40 12.80
CA THR A 114 -7.46 -10.85 12.55
C THR A 114 -6.98 -10.36 11.21
N ASP A 115 -5.77 -9.82 11.19
CA ASP A 115 -5.06 -9.42 9.99
C ASP A 115 -3.87 -10.35 9.77
N GLN A 116 -3.66 -10.77 8.53
CA GLN A 116 -2.60 -11.70 8.16
C GLN A 116 -1.97 -11.23 6.86
N THR A 117 -0.66 -11.09 6.82
CA THR A 117 0.07 -10.69 5.62
C THR A 117 1.27 -11.59 5.40
N LEU A 118 1.41 -12.05 4.17
CA LEU A 118 2.55 -12.80 3.70
C LEU A 118 3.15 -12.10 2.48
N LEU A 119 4.44 -11.80 2.54
CA LEU A 119 5.22 -11.26 1.44
C LEU A 119 6.36 -12.23 1.11
N LEU A 120 6.50 -12.56 -0.16
CA LEU A 120 7.60 -13.36 -0.67
C LEU A 120 8.26 -12.61 -1.83
N GLY A 121 9.56 -12.40 -1.75
CA GLY A 121 10.35 -11.77 -2.81
C GLY A 121 11.46 -12.70 -3.29
N ILE A 122 11.60 -12.84 -4.60
CA ILE A 122 12.68 -13.60 -5.23
C ILE A 122 13.36 -12.69 -6.25
N THR A 123 14.67 -12.55 -6.13
CA THR A 123 15.50 -11.89 -7.14
C THR A 123 16.52 -12.90 -7.63
N HIS A 124 16.53 -13.18 -8.93
CA HIS A 124 17.47 -14.11 -9.53
C HIS A 124 18.19 -13.47 -10.72
N GLN A 125 19.50 -13.50 -10.70
CA GLN A 125 20.35 -13.00 -11.76
C GLN A 125 20.77 -14.16 -12.69
N PHE A 126 20.11 -14.29 -13.84
CA PHE A 126 20.44 -15.30 -14.84
C PHE A 126 21.81 -15.07 -15.48
N THR A 127 22.10 -13.81 -15.80
CA THR A 127 23.37 -13.39 -16.38
C THR A 127 23.78 -12.04 -15.80
N ARG A 128 24.95 -11.54 -16.17
CA ARG A 128 25.38 -10.17 -15.78
C ARG A 128 24.42 -9.06 -16.25
N HIS A 129 23.57 -9.38 -17.23
CA HIS A 129 22.70 -8.42 -17.89
C HIS A 129 21.22 -8.69 -17.65
N VAL A 130 20.85 -9.86 -17.17
CA VAL A 130 19.43 -10.25 -17.02
C VAL A 130 19.15 -10.64 -15.58
N THR A 131 18.20 -9.94 -14.98
CA THR A 131 17.71 -10.18 -13.62
C THR A 131 16.20 -10.35 -13.64
N LEU A 132 15.70 -11.37 -13.00
CA LEU A 132 14.28 -11.61 -12.72
C LEU A 132 13.99 -11.21 -11.29
N VAL A 133 12.90 -10.47 -11.11
CA VAL A 133 12.33 -10.15 -9.79
C VAL A 133 10.91 -10.67 -9.76
N LEU A 134 10.59 -11.46 -8.76
CA LEU A 134 9.25 -11.97 -8.47
C LEU A 134 8.87 -11.52 -7.08
N ASN A 135 7.69 -10.93 -6.93
CA ASN A 135 7.10 -10.57 -5.65
C ASN A 135 5.70 -11.17 -5.58
N GLU A 136 5.41 -11.78 -4.45
CA GLU A 136 4.11 -12.34 -4.13
C GLU A 136 3.65 -11.72 -2.82
N ALA A 137 2.41 -11.25 -2.80
CA ALA A 137 1.79 -10.73 -1.59
C ALA A 137 0.41 -11.35 -1.43
N ALA A 138 0.11 -11.86 -0.25
CA ALA A 138 -1.18 -12.42 0.10
C ALA A 138 -1.59 -11.99 1.49
N GLY A 139 -2.88 -11.80 1.73
CA GLY A 139 -3.33 -11.46 3.07
C GLY A 139 -4.82 -11.50 3.25
N LEU A 140 -5.17 -11.45 4.53
CA LEU A 140 -6.52 -11.23 5.03
C LEU A 140 -6.47 -9.95 5.84
N PHE A 141 -7.36 -9.02 5.55
CA PHE A 141 -7.51 -7.79 6.32
C PHE A 141 -8.91 -7.68 6.88
N SER A 142 -9.00 -7.09 8.03
CA SER A 142 -10.24 -6.69 8.66
C SER A 142 -10.22 -5.19 8.96
N LEU A 143 -10.84 -4.76 10.00
CA LEU A 143 -11.12 -3.35 10.32
C LEU A 143 -9.94 -2.51 10.83
N ASP A 144 -8.70 -3.02 10.84
CA ASP A 144 -7.61 -2.30 11.50
C ASP A 144 -6.91 -1.29 10.59
N TYR A 145 -7.04 -0.01 10.92
CA TYR A 145 -6.35 1.11 10.28
C TYR A 145 -4.85 1.19 10.63
N GLY A 146 -4.45 0.64 11.76
CA GLY A 146 -3.05 0.65 12.20
C GLY A 146 -2.13 -0.17 11.32
N ALA A 147 -2.67 -1.11 10.56
CA ALA A 147 -1.95 -1.85 9.54
C ALA A 147 -1.45 -0.96 8.38
N LEU A 148 -2.03 0.21 8.13
CA LEU A 148 -1.59 1.12 7.07
C LEU A 148 -0.13 1.58 7.24
N GLY A 149 0.36 1.70 8.47
CA GLY A 149 1.78 1.97 8.73
C GLY A 149 2.71 0.82 8.34
N LEU A 150 2.23 -0.42 8.40
CA LEU A 150 2.97 -1.63 8.06
C LEU A 150 2.80 -2.02 6.58
N LEU A 151 1.67 -1.69 5.97
CA LEU A 151 1.40 -1.88 4.53
C LEU A 151 2.28 -1.02 3.62
N SER A 152 3.03 -0.10 4.20
CA SER A 152 4.02 0.68 3.48
C SER A 152 5.13 -0.15 2.83
N SER A 153 5.26 -1.42 3.15
CA SER A 153 6.21 -2.35 2.57
C SER A 153 5.63 -3.28 1.50
N VAL A 154 4.30 -3.33 1.37
CA VAL A 154 3.63 -4.14 0.34
C VAL A 154 3.66 -3.38 -0.98
N PRO A 155 3.91 -4.04 -2.12
CA PRO A 155 3.64 -3.44 -3.42
C PRO A 155 2.21 -2.90 -3.39
N PHE A 156 2.07 -1.60 -3.59
CA PHE A 156 0.82 -0.88 -3.44
C PHE A 156 -0.31 -1.59 -4.19
N ASP A 157 -1.23 -2.17 -3.46
CA ASP A 157 -2.55 -2.53 -3.96
C ASP A 157 -3.49 -1.36 -3.66
N PRO A 158 -3.91 -0.60 -4.68
CA PRO A 158 -4.82 0.52 -4.51
C PRO A 158 -6.14 0.14 -3.84
N SER A 159 -6.52 -1.13 -3.91
CA SER A 159 -7.75 -1.65 -3.31
C SER A 159 -7.66 -1.86 -1.79
N THR A 160 -6.43 -1.86 -1.25
CA THR A 160 -6.19 -1.99 0.19
C THR A 160 -6.16 -0.66 0.94
N LEU A 161 -6.35 0.47 0.25
CA LEU A 161 -6.60 1.73 0.94
C LEU A 161 -7.91 1.63 1.69
N ASP A 162 -7.79 1.31 2.96
CA ASP A 162 -8.93 1.29 3.85
C ASP A 162 -9.42 2.71 4.04
N ILE A 163 -10.66 2.91 3.62
CA ILE A 163 -11.34 4.18 3.79
C ILE A 163 -12.39 3.95 4.87
N PRO A 164 -12.41 4.77 5.93
CA PRO A 164 -13.34 4.62 7.04
C PRO A 164 -14.82 4.42 6.66
N LEU A 165 -15.18 4.77 5.43
CA LEU A 165 -16.53 4.58 4.91
C LEU A 165 -16.92 3.10 4.75
N THR A 166 -15.95 2.21 4.56
CA THR A 166 -16.22 0.78 4.37
C THR A 166 -16.40 0.01 5.65
N ASP A 167 -16.09 0.60 6.81
CA ASP A 167 -16.19 -0.06 8.13
C ASP A 167 -17.63 -0.36 8.57
N PHE A 168 -18.62 0.30 7.96
CA PHE A 168 -20.03 -0.05 8.19
C PHE A 168 -20.41 -1.38 7.57
N PHE A 169 -19.58 -1.90 6.71
CA PHE A 169 -19.74 -3.18 6.08
C PHE A 169 -18.75 -4.17 6.70
N ASP A 170 -18.99 -5.45 6.55
CA ASP A 170 -17.97 -6.46 6.87
C ASP A 170 -16.81 -6.28 5.88
N ASN A 171 -15.79 -5.51 6.29
CA ASN A 171 -14.69 -5.09 5.43
C ASN A 171 -13.62 -6.18 5.26
N ARG A 172 -13.84 -7.38 5.83
CA ARG A 172 -12.90 -8.49 5.68
C ARG A 172 -12.61 -8.77 4.22
N THR A 173 -11.35 -8.65 3.88
CA THR A 173 -10.85 -8.69 2.51
C THR A 173 -9.75 -9.72 2.40
N PHE A 174 -9.84 -10.61 1.42
CA PHE A 174 -8.74 -11.43 0.98
C PHE A 174 -8.11 -10.79 -0.25
N TYR A 175 -6.79 -10.61 -0.24
CA TYR A 175 -6.07 -10.17 -1.41
C TYR A 175 -4.94 -11.13 -1.78
N LEU A 176 -4.61 -11.16 -3.06
CA LEU A 176 -3.47 -11.85 -3.65
C LEU A 176 -2.90 -10.98 -4.75
N SER A 177 -1.58 -10.82 -4.78
CA SER A 177 -0.89 -10.03 -5.79
C SER A 177 0.40 -10.72 -6.18
N THR A 178 0.57 -10.96 -7.47
CA THR A 178 1.76 -11.58 -8.07
C THR A 178 2.38 -10.59 -9.03
N GLN A 179 3.64 -10.23 -8.81
CA GLN A 179 4.39 -9.33 -9.68
C GLN A 179 5.64 -10.03 -10.20
N ALA A 180 5.88 -9.92 -11.50
CA ALA A 180 7.08 -10.39 -12.16
C ALA A 180 7.72 -9.26 -12.96
N SER A 181 9.04 -9.08 -12.85
CA SER A 181 9.78 -8.09 -13.63
C SER A 181 11.08 -8.70 -14.18
N LEU A 182 11.31 -8.53 -15.46
CA LEU A 182 12.54 -8.91 -16.14
C LEU A 182 13.33 -7.65 -16.49
N ILE A 183 14.52 -7.52 -15.92
CA ILE A 183 15.40 -6.37 -16.12
C ILE A 183 16.54 -6.80 -17.03
N TYR A 184 16.70 -6.11 -18.16
CA TYR A 184 17.79 -6.30 -19.09
C TYR A 184 18.70 -5.07 -19.10
N GLN A 185 19.87 -5.19 -18.53
CA GLN A 185 20.90 -4.15 -18.52
C GLN A 185 21.85 -4.33 -19.72
N ARG A 186 21.57 -3.60 -20.79
CA ARG A 186 22.38 -3.70 -22.02
C ARG A 186 23.79 -3.11 -21.83
N THR A 187 23.90 -1.98 -21.15
CA THR A 187 25.16 -1.30 -20.86
C THR A 187 25.15 -0.77 -19.43
N ALA A 188 26.28 -0.23 -18.96
CA ALA A 188 26.33 0.46 -17.65
C ALA A 188 25.40 1.68 -17.56
N ARG A 189 24.85 2.16 -18.67
CA ARG A 189 23.98 3.34 -18.73
C ARG A 189 22.58 3.06 -19.19
N LEU A 190 22.34 1.98 -19.98
CA LEU A 190 21.06 1.71 -20.60
C LEU A 190 20.48 0.40 -20.04
N SER A 191 19.27 0.46 -19.54
CA SER A 191 18.50 -0.68 -19.07
C SER A 191 17.07 -0.64 -19.60
N PHE A 192 16.52 -1.83 -19.76
CA PHE A 192 15.12 -2.06 -20.10
C PHE A 192 14.51 -2.92 -19.00
N SER A 193 13.25 -2.67 -18.67
CA SER A 193 12.50 -3.53 -17.76
C SER A 193 11.14 -3.85 -18.36
N PHE A 194 10.72 -5.07 -18.18
CA PHE A 194 9.40 -5.57 -18.58
C PHE A 194 8.76 -6.19 -17.34
N GLY A 195 7.63 -5.65 -16.95
CA GLY A 195 6.90 -6.07 -15.75
C GLY A 195 5.51 -6.56 -16.07
N GLY A 196 4.99 -7.41 -15.20
CA GLY A 196 3.59 -7.81 -15.15
C GLY A 196 3.15 -7.91 -13.70
N LEU A 197 1.91 -7.53 -13.43
CA LEU A 197 1.25 -7.64 -12.15
C LEU A 197 -0.12 -8.26 -12.37
N GLY A 198 -0.45 -9.28 -11.57
CA GLY A 198 -1.80 -9.80 -11.45
C GLY A 198 -2.27 -9.64 -10.01
N TYR A 199 -3.49 -9.22 -9.78
CA TYR A 199 -4.03 -9.08 -8.44
C TYR A 199 -5.50 -9.47 -8.35
N LEU A 200 -5.88 -9.94 -7.18
CA LEU A 200 -7.23 -10.32 -6.82
C LEU A 200 -7.54 -9.76 -5.43
N ASN A 201 -8.65 -9.06 -5.33
CA ASN A 201 -9.20 -8.61 -4.07
C ASN A 201 -10.64 -9.12 -3.95
N ARG A 202 -10.92 -9.93 -2.95
CA ARG A 202 -12.25 -10.46 -2.64
C ARG A 202 -12.74 -9.93 -1.31
N ARG A 203 -13.89 -9.29 -1.33
CA ARG A 203 -14.53 -8.75 -0.14
C ARG A 203 -15.62 -9.69 0.35
N ARG A 204 -15.70 -9.86 1.67
CA ARG A 204 -16.70 -10.71 2.31
C ARG A 204 -18.09 -10.09 2.22
N SER A 205 -18.20 -8.80 2.46
CA SER A 205 -19.48 -8.09 2.33
C SER A 205 -20.02 -8.15 0.90
N THR A 206 -21.34 -8.38 0.78
CA THR A 206 -22.05 -8.29 -0.49
C THR A 206 -22.29 -6.84 -0.94
N ALA A 207 -22.17 -5.89 -0.02
CA ALA A 207 -22.32 -4.45 -0.31
C ALA A 207 -21.05 -3.83 -0.90
N LEU A 208 -19.90 -4.51 -0.80
CA LEU A 208 -18.63 -4.05 -1.33
C LEU A 208 -18.21 -4.91 -2.53
N TYR A 209 -17.75 -4.27 -3.59
CA TYR A 209 -17.27 -4.96 -4.79
C TYR A 209 -15.81 -5.35 -4.65
N GLY A 210 -15.49 -6.59 -4.95
CA GLY A 210 -14.12 -7.03 -5.12
C GLY A 210 -13.62 -6.65 -6.52
N VAL A 211 -12.32 -6.79 -6.74
CA VAL A 211 -11.67 -6.47 -8.01
C VAL A 211 -10.65 -7.54 -8.38
N THR A 212 -10.55 -7.82 -9.68
CA THR A 212 -9.49 -8.65 -10.26
C THR A 212 -8.85 -7.84 -11.38
N GLY A 213 -7.53 -7.82 -11.44
CA GLY A 213 -6.84 -7.03 -12.46
C GLY A 213 -5.51 -7.62 -12.84
N ALA A 214 -5.03 -7.15 -13.98
CA ALA A 214 -3.70 -7.42 -14.47
C ALA A 214 -3.10 -6.18 -15.11
N SER A 215 -1.79 -5.98 -14.96
CA SER A 215 -1.07 -4.92 -15.66
C SER A 215 0.19 -5.44 -16.31
N ALA A 216 0.62 -4.73 -17.36
CA ALA A 216 1.89 -4.95 -18.02
C ALA A 216 2.61 -3.63 -18.17
N THR A 217 3.89 -3.61 -17.85
CA THR A 217 4.74 -2.41 -17.90
C THR A 217 5.96 -2.67 -18.77
N ALA A 218 6.38 -1.65 -19.49
CA ALA A 218 7.65 -1.65 -20.21
C ALA A 218 8.35 -0.33 -19.97
N ASP A 219 9.58 -0.34 -19.50
CA ASP A 219 10.35 0.87 -19.26
C ASP A 219 11.74 0.81 -19.90
N VAL A 220 12.23 1.99 -20.27
CA VAL A 220 13.59 2.21 -20.72
C VAL A 220 14.21 3.32 -19.89
N GLU A 221 15.40 3.10 -19.37
CA GLU A 221 16.10 4.06 -18.55
C GLU A 221 17.53 4.27 -19.04
N TYR A 222 17.93 5.53 -19.02
CA TYR A 222 19.26 5.95 -19.42
C TYR A 222 19.91 6.78 -18.32
N ARG A 223 21.07 6.33 -17.84
CA ARG A 223 21.89 7.05 -16.87
C ARG A 223 22.69 8.16 -17.59
N LEU A 224 22.21 9.40 -17.48
CA LEU A 224 22.88 10.58 -18.03
C LEU A 224 24.22 10.84 -17.33
N THR A 225 24.20 10.84 -16.00
CA THR A 225 25.38 11.08 -15.16
C THR A 225 25.46 10.02 -14.06
N ARG A 226 26.46 10.10 -13.20
CA ARG A 226 26.54 9.21 -12.01
C ARG A 226 25.38 9.43 -11.04
N ASN A 227 24.75 10.61 -11.09
CA ASN A 227 23.72 11.03 -10.14
C ASN A 227 22.34 11.22 -10.79
N THR A 228 22.24 11.11 -12.13
CA THR A 228 20.99 11.42 -12.84
C THR A 228 20.64 10.30 -13.80
N THR A 229 19.40 9.83 -13.71
CA THR A 229 18.80 8.87 -14.64
C THR A 229 17.50 9.46 -15.17
N ILE A 230 17.26 9.28 -16.45
CA ILE A 230 15.99 9.60 -17.12
C ILE A 230 15.44 8.36 -17.78
N GLY A 231 14.16 8.31 -17.99
CA GLY A 231 13.54 7.18 -18.68
C GLY A 231 12.17 7.51 -19.23
N ALA A 232 11.61 6.52 -19.90
CA ALA A 232 10.24 6.52 -20.37
C ALA A 232 9.61 5.17 -20.05
N MET A 233 8.34 5.19 -19.70
CA MET A 233 7.58 3.99 -19.34
C MET A 233 6.25 3.99 -20.08
N TYR A 234 5.81 2.80 -20.44
CA TYR A 234 4.46 2.50 -20.90
C TYR A 234 3.83 1.50 -19.95
N ASP A 235 2.57 1.73 -19.62
CA ASP A 235 1.79 0.91 -18.73
C ASP A 235 0.43 0.60 -19.35
N TYR A 236 0.04 -0.68 -19.29
CA TYR A 236 -1.31 -1.14 -19.60
C TYR A 236 -1.89 -1.84 -18.38
N THR A 237 -3.06 -1.47 -17.96
CA THR A 237 -3.78 -2.09 -16.85
C THR A 237 -5.22 -2.36 -17.23
N HIS A 238 -5.66 -3.58 -16.98
CA HIS A 238 -7.06 -4.01 -17.07
C HIS A 238 -7.54 -4.48 -15.71
N TYR A 239 -8.74 -4.07 -15.30
CA TYR A 239 -9.39 -4.66 -14.13
C TYR A 239 -10.90 -4.69 -14.27
N SER A 240 -11.50 -5.69 -13.61
CA SER A 240 -12.93 -5.93 -13.56
C SER A 240 -13.41 -6.07 -12.12
N PHE A 241 -14.64 -5.62 -11.86
CA PHE A 241 -15.25 -5.70 -10.55
C PHE A 241 -16.12 -6.95 -10.45
N THR A 242 -16.06 -7.62 -9.28
CA THR A 242 -16.88 -8.78 -9.02
C THR A 242 -18.32 -8.38 -8.74
N ARG A 243 -19.28 -9.18 -9.23
CA ARG A 243 -20.72 -9.00 -8.98
C ARG A 243 -21.38 -7.79 -9.64
N ILE A 244 -20.66 -7.06 -10.47
CA ILE A 244 -21.18 -5.93 -11.23
C ILE A 244 -20.48 -5.91 -12.58
N LEU A 245 -21.20 -5.48 -13.62
CA LEU A 245 -20.59 -5.13 -14.90
C LEU A 245 -19.95 -3.75 -14.76
N ASN A 246 -18.67 -3.73 -14.49
CA ASN A 246 -17.86 -2.51 -14.46
C ASN A 246 -16.40 -2.94 -14.66
N ASP A 247 -15.88 -2.57 -15.80
CA ASP A 247 -14.52 -2.89 -16.23
C ASP A 247 -13.78 -1.60 -16.56
N ALA A 248 -12.47 -1.62 -16.45
CA ALA A 248 -11.63 -0.50 -16.84
C ALA A 248 -10.35 -0.96 -17.54
N ASP A 249 -10.08 -0.34 -18.67
CA ASP A 249 -8.85 -0.45 -19.43
C ASP A 249 -8.08 0.86 -19.36
N MET A 250 -6.83 0.78 -18.96
CA MET A 250 -5.96 1.95 -18.83
C MET A 250 -4.71 1.77 -19.68
N ASN A 251 -4.41 2.77 -20.46
CA ASN A 251 -3.18 2.88 -21.24
C ASN A 251 -2.44 4.13 -20.81
N GLY A 252 -1.21 3.99 -20.34
CA GLY A 252 -0.42 5.08 -19.82
C GLY A 252 0.95 5.19 -20.48
N ALA A 253 1.42 6.42 -20.61
CA ALA A 253 2.79 6.70 -20.97
C ALA A 253 3.33 7.80 -20.05
N ALA A 254 4.58 7.66 -19.60
CA ALA A 254 5.18 8.59 -18.67
C ALA A 254 6.68 8.71 -18.87
N ALA A 255 7.21 9.88 -18.48
CA ALA A 255 8.64 10.10 -18.30
C ALA A 255 9.03 9.85 -16.84
N THR A 256 10.22 9.30 -16.65
CA THR A 256 10.82 9.08 -15.32
C THR A 256 12.09 9.91 -15.19
N PHE A 257 12.32 10.42 -14.00
CA PHE A 257 13.50 11.20 -13.65
C PHE A 257 13.95 10.85 -12.24
N ALA A 258 15.22 10.53 -12.05
CA ALA A 258 15.82 10.36 -10.74
C ALA A 258 17.11 11.15 -10.65
N HIS A 259 17.28 11.86 -9.54
CA HIS A 259 18.47 12.65 -9.27
C HIS A 259 18.91 12.55 -7.82
N ARG A 260 20.19 12.30 -7.63
CA ARG A 260 20.84 12.31 -6.32
C ARG A 260 21.62 13.61 -6.16
N PHE A 261 21.06 14.56 -5.42
CA PHE A 261 21.68 15.87 -5.15
C PHE A 261 22.94 15.72 -4.29
N THR A 262 22.85 14.88 -3.26
CA THR A 262 23.94 14.56 -2.35
C THR A 262 24.00 13.06 -2.13
N ARG A 263 24.95 12.57 -1.33
CA ARG A 263 25.00 11.15 -0.95
C ARG A 263 23.78 10.71 -0.13
N THR A 264 23.03 11.65 0.40
CA THR A 264 21.96 11.44 1.36
C THR A 264 20.60 12.01 0.91
N LEU A 265 20.56 12.84 -0.14
CA LEU A 265 19.35 13.47 -0.68
C LEU A 265 19.09 12.96 -2.10
N GLU A 266 17.93 12.32 -2.26
CA GLU A 266 17.50 11.72 -3.52
C GLU A 266 16.08 12.15 -3.87
N LEU A 267 15.87 12.50 -5.16
CA LEU A 267 14.58 12.82 -5.76
C LEU A 267 14.27 11.84 -6.87
N THR A 268 13.06 11.30 -6.85
CA THR A 268 12.48 10.55 -7.97
C THR A 268 11.20 11.22 -8.42
N LEU A 269 10.99 11.33 -9.71
CA LEU A 269 9.79 11.89 -10.34
C LEU A 269 9.31 10.97 -11.45
N TYR A 270 8.02 10.92 -11.59
CA TYR A 270 7.29 10.23 -12.63
C TYR A 270 6.18 11.17 -13.11
N ALA A 271 6.01 11.36 -14.41
CA ALA A 271 4.96 12.22 -14.95
C ALA A 271 4.48 11.73 -16.32
N GLY A 272 3.17 11.58 -16.46
CA GLY A 272 2.54 11.09 -17.66
C GLY A 272 1.02 11.23 -17.65
N PHE A 273 0.36 10.44 -18.47
CA PHE A 273 -1.09 10.41 -18.60
C PHE A 273 -1.58 8.97 -18.75
N PHE A 274 -2.76 8.71 -18.20
CA PHE A 274 -3.58 7.56 -18.52
C PHE A 274 -4.74 7.96 -19.43
N ARG A 275 -4.96 7.17 -20.47
CA ARG A 275 -6.25 7.06 -21.14
C ARG A 275 -7.00 5.91 -20.45
N VAL A 276 -8.11 6.25 -19.81
CA VAL A 276 -8.94 5.34 -19.03
C VAL A 276 -10.24 5.13 -19.78
N GLU A 277 -10.52 3.91 -20.16
CA GLU A 277 -11.77 3.49 -20.77
C GLU A 277 -12.53 2.68 -19.73
N THR A 278 -13.72 3.09 -19.38
CA THR A 278 -14.57 2.40 -18.42
C THR A 278 -15.86 1.95 -19.09
N GLU A 279 -16.22 0.70 -18.87
CA GLU A 279 -17.53 0.14 -19.17
C GLU A 279 -18.26 -0.10 -17.86
N GLY A 280 -19.48 0.36 -17.74
CA GLY A 280 -20.23 0.19 -16.50
C GLY A 280 -21.72 0.36 -16.66
N VAL A 281 -22.47 -0.13 -15.69
CA VAL A 281 -23.92 0.02 -15.62
C VAL A 281 -24.25 1.35 -14.99
N GLN A 282 -25.13 2.12 -15.63
CA GLN A 282 -25.65 3.39 -15.15
C GLN A 282 -27.18 3.36 -15.09
N ASN A 283 -27.74 3.97 -14.05
CA ASN A 283 -29.17 4.21 -13.98
C ASN A 283 -29.54 5.40 -14.89
N VAL A 284 -30.40 5.15 -15.84
CA VAL A 284 -30.94 6.17 -16.75
C VAL A 284 -32.40 6.41 -16.41
N SER A 285 -32.75 7.68 -16.15
CA SER A 285 -34.15 8.08 -16.00
C SER A 285 -34.80 8.17 -17.37
N ILE A 286 -35.92 7.49 -17.55
CA ILE A 286 -36.79 7.61 -18.70
C ILE A 286 -37.93 8.58 -18.35
N ASP A 287 -38.34 9.41 -19.30
CA ASP A 287 -39.51 10.26 -19.09
C ASP A 287 -40.68 9.43 -18.53
N PRO A 288 -41.28 9.85 -17.40
CA PRO A 288 -42.34 9.08 -16.76
C PRO A 288 -43.55 8.81 -17.68
N ALA A 289 -43.86 9.70 -18.61
CA ALA A 289 -44.94 9.51 -19.56
C ALA A 289 -44.59 8.42 -20.58
N ILE A 290 -43.33 8.36 -21.05
CA ILE A 290 -42.86 7.34 -21.97
C ILE A 290 -42.79 5.98 -21.23
N ALA A 291 -42.27 5.96 -20.00
CA ALA A 291 -42.20 4.76 -19.19
C ALA A 291 -43.56 4.15 -18.92
N ALA A 292 -44.56 4.99 -18.59
CA ALA A 292 -45.95 4.57 -18.40
C ALA A 292 -46.57 4.04 -19.70
N PHE A 293 -46.30 4.69 -20.83
CA PHE A 293 -46.77 4.24 -22.13
C PHE A 293 -46.20 2.88 -22.53
N LEU A 294 -44.92 2.65 -22.23
CA LEU A 294 -44.24 1.38 -22.53
C LEU A 294 -44.45 0.30 -21.46
N GLY A 295 -45.07 0.62 -20.32
CA GLY A 295 -45.30 -0.32 -19.22
C GLY A 295 -43.97 -0.74 -18.54
N ILE A 296 -42.93 0.11 -18.56
CA ILE A 296 -41.62 -0.16 -17.98
C ILE A 296 -41.36 0.79 -16.78
N SER A 297 -40.35 0.48 -15.99
CA SER A 297 -39.93 1.37 -14.90
C SER A 297 -39.37 2.68 -15.45
N ALA A 298 -39.64 3.81 -14.77
CA ALA A 298 -39.09 5.11 -15.10
C ALA A 298 -37.56 5.18 -14.90
N THR A 299 -36.98 4.16 -14.28
CA THR A 299 -35.50 3.98 -14.14
C THR A 299 -35.12 2.67 -14.79
N GLN A 300 -34.20 2.70 -15.71
CA GLN A 300 -33.67 1.54 -16.43
C GLN A 300 -32.14 1.50 -16.27
N PHE A 301 -31.58 0.28 -16.34
CA PHE A 301 -30.14 0.10 -16.42
C PHE A 301 -29.68 0.20 -17.87
N SER A 302 -28.64 0.98 -18.11
CA SER A 302 -27.97 1.07 -19.41
C SER A 302 -26.47 0.85 -19.21
N VAL A 303 -25.86 0.16 -20.16
CA VAL A 303 -24.39 0.06 -20.21
C VAL A 303 -23.89 1.37 -20.82
N ASN A 304 -22.97 2.00 -20.14
CA ASN A 304 -22.33 3.24 -20.56
C ASN A 304 -20.82 3.02 -20.73
N TYR A 305 -20.29 3.54 -21.83
CA TYR A 305 -18.86 3.56 -22.12
C TYR A 305 -18.35 4.99 -21.95
N SER A 306 -17.27 5.14 -21.19
CA SER A 306 -16.65 6.45 -20.96
C SER A 306 -15.16 6.39 -21.17
N THR A 307 -14.62 7.42 -21.82
CA THR A 307 -13.18 7.61 -21.98
C THR A 307 -12.77 8.88 -21.25
N SER A 308 -11.76 8.75 -20.38
CA SER A 308 -11.22 9.86 -19.61
C SER A 308 -9.70 9.92 -19.78
N TYR A 309 -9.14 11.12 -19.79
CA TYR A 309 -7.69 11.35 -19.75
C TYR A 309 -7.32 11.89 -18.39
N VAL A 310 -6.51 11.13 -17.66
CA VAL A 310 -6.15 11.43 -16.28
C VAL A 310 -4.65 11.65 -16.19
N PRO A 311 -4.19 12.82 -15.67
CA PRO A 311 -2.78 13.00 -15.35
C PRO A 311 -2.32 11.94 -14.35
N ASN A 312 -1.19 11.29 -14.65
CA ASN A 312 -0.53 10.33 -13.77
C ASN A 312 0.85 10.86 -13.44
N ALA A 313 1.05 11.25 -12.20
CA ALA A 313 2.31 11.83 -11.75
C ALA A 313 2.60 11.43 -10.33
N SER A 314 3.86 11.18 -10.02
CA SER A 314 4.30 10.97 -8.65
C SER A 314 5.70 11.51 -8.43
N GLY A 315 6.01 11.81 -7.18
CA GLY A 315 7.32 12.29 -6.79
C GLY A 315 7.66 11.84 -5.37
N ARG A 316 8.94 11.61 -5.14
CA ARG A 316 9.47 11.29 -3.84
C ARG A 316 10.79 11.99 -3.61
N LEU A 317 10.87 12.67 -2.48
CA LEU A 317 12.11 13.24 -1.96
C LEU A 317 12.46 12.50 -0.67
N SER A 318 13.66 11.96 -0.58
CA SER A 318 14.14 11.30 0.63
C SER A 318 15.49 11.86 1.06
N GLN A 319 15.62 12.09 2.37
CA GLN A 319 16.84 12.60 3.00
C GLN A 319 17.24 11.66 4.14
N THR A 320 18.44 11.11 4.04
CA THR A 320 19.06 10.35 5.14
C THR A 320 19.95 11.27 5.96
N PHE A 321 19.70 11.30 7.27
CA PHE A 321 20.52 12.01 8.26
C PHE A 321 21.37 11.00 9.03
N ASN A 322 22.37 11.47 9.78
CA ASN A 322 23.21 10.59 10.61
C ASN A 322 22.39 9.77 11.63
N LYS A 323 21.22 10.25 12.03
CA LYS A 323 20.39 9.68 13.10
C LYS A 323 18.93 9.50 12.71
N GLY A 324 18.61 9.54 11.44
CA GLY A 324 17.24 9.41 10.99
C GLY A 324 17.06 9.50 9.49
N VAL A 325 15.85 9.26 9.03
CA VAL A 325 15.46 9.36 7.63
C VAL A 325 14.17 10.15 7.55
N ALA A 326 14.11 11.15 6.68
CA ALA A 326 12.90 11.86 6.32
C ALA A 326 12.53 11.57 4.86
N PHE A 327 11.25 11.52 4.59
CA PHE A 327 10.75 11.48 3.22
C PHE A 327 9.49 12.30 3.05
N LEU A 328 9.27 12.77 1.83
CA LEU A 328 8.04 13.35 1.34
C LEU A 328 7.74 12.70 0.00
N ALA A 329 6.55 12.19 -0.17
CA ALA A 329 6.09 11.61 -1.42
C ALA A 329 4.67 12.08 -1.72
N GLY A 330 4.32 12.12 -2.99
CA GLY A 330 2.95 12.41 -3.41
C GLY A 330 2.74 12.01 -4.85
N GLY A 331 1.48 11.82 -5.20
CA GLY A 331 1.13 11.41 -6.53
C GLY A 331 -0.35 11.54 -6.85
N ARG A 332 -0.63 11.40 -8.13
CA ARG A 332 -1.98 11.27 -8.68
C ARG A 332 -1.98 10.10 -9.63
N THR A 333 -2.91 9.19 -9.44
CA THR A 333 -3.04 7.97 -10.26
C THR A 333 -4.51 7.55 -10.36
N VAL A 334 -4.78 6.55 -11.16
CA VAL A 334 -6.09 5.89 -11.22
C VAL A 334 -6.00 4.57 -10.48
N THR A 335 -7.04 4.29 -9.69
CA THR A 335 -7.14 3.10 -8.86
C THR A 335 -8.47 2.40 -9.07
N PRO A 336 -8.59 1.10 -8.81
CA PRO A 336 -9.89 0.41 -8.81
C PRO A 336 -10.79 0.81 -7.63
N GLY A 337 -10.37 1.76 -6.80
CA GLY A 337 -11.14 2.22 -5.66
C GLY A 337 -11.18 1.24 -4.49
N ASN A 338 -12.14 1.45 -3.58
CA ASN A 338 -12.21 0.74 -2.29
C ASN A 338 -13.37 -0.28 -2.20
N GLY A 339 -14.00 -0.59 -3.31
CA GLY A 339 -15.16 -1.49 -3.35
C GLY A 339 -16.52 -0.80 -3.17
N LEU A 340 -16.57 0.41 -2.63
CA LEU A 340 -17.76 1.27 -2.64
C LEU A 340 -17.66 2.28 -3.78
N PHE A 341 -16.58 3.04 -3.81
CA PHE A 341 -16.19 3.86 -4.95
C PHE A 341 -15.35 3.00 -5.89
N LEU A 342 -15.84 2.81 -7.10
CA LEU A 342 -15.17 2.00 -8.11
C LEU A 342 -14.02 2.80 -8.76
N THR A 343 -13.76 2.63 -10.04
CA THR A 343 -12.67 3.34 -10.72
C THR A 343 -12.55 4.78 -10.28
N SER A 344 -11.45 5.12 -9.65
CA SER A 344 -11.25 6.43 -9.01
C SER A 344 -9.90 7.03 -9.35
N GLN A 345 -9.86 8.33 -9.53
CA GLN A 345 -8.64 9.11 -9.52
C GLN A 345 -8.28 9.39 -8.06
N MET A 346 -7.09 8.98 -7.66
CA MET A 346 -6.55 9.21 -6.33
C MET A 346 -5.43 10.23 -6.39
N THR A 347 -5.46 11.22 -5.51
CA THR A 347 -4.32 12.11 -5.23
C THR A 347 -3.89 11.88 -3.80
N ASN A 348 -2.61 11.62 -3.59
CA ASN A 348 -2.07 11.40 -2.25
C ASN A 348 -0.82 12.26 -2.00
N ILE A 349 -0.63 12.63 -0.74
CA ILE A 349 0.60 13.25 -0.23
C ILE A 349 0.91 12.55 1.09
N THR A 350 2.12 12.04 1.23
CA THR A 350 2.58 11.40 2.46
C THR A 350 3.98 11.87 2.83
N GLY A 351 4.22 11.99 4.10
CA GLY A 351 5.54 12.34 4.61
C GLY A 351 5.81 11.65 5.93
N GLY A 352 7.08 11.43 6.22
CA GLY A 352 7.45 10.79 7.46
C GLY A 352 8.88 11.08 7.87
N TYR A 353 9.13 10.88 9.16
CA TYR A 353 10.44 11.01 9.77
C TYR A 353 10.64 9.90 10.79
N THR A 354 11.76 9.20 10.66
CA THR A 354 12.20 8.21 11.65
C THR A 354 13.50 8.68 12.29
N TYR A 355 13.56 8.67 13.62
CA TYR A 355 14.71 9.10 14.40
C TYR A 355 15.22 7.99 15.32
N THR A 356 16.52 7.70 15.23
CA THR A 356 17.21 6.64 16.03
C THR A 356 18.42 7.18 16.78
N GLY A 357 18.48 8.50 17.00
CA GLY A 357 19.65 9.17 17.58
C GLY A 357 19.80 9.03 19.08
N ILE A 358 18.78 8.57 19.80
CA ILE A 358 18.84 8.33 21.25
C ILE A 358 19.09 6.84 21.47
N ARG A 359 20.08 6.51 22.29
CA ARG A 359 20.43 5.12 22.59
C ARG A 359 19.23 4.33 23.10
N ARG A 360 18.93 3.19 22.48
CA ARG A 360 17.81 2.30 22.77
C ARG A 360 16.40 2.86 22.47
N TRP A 361 16.30 4.04 21.88
CA TRP A 361 15.03 4.60 21.47
C TRP A 361 14.93 4.74 19.95
N SER A 362 13.79 4.47 19.41
CA SER A 362 13.42 4.89 18.08
C SER A 362 12.06 5.58 18.09
N PHE A 363 11.91 6.60 17.26
CA PHE A 363 10.70 7.38 17.11
C PHE A 363 10.37 7.44 15.63
N SER A 364 9.09 7.33 15.29
CA SER A 364 8.63 7.65 13.95
C SER A 364 7.39 8.53 14.00
N ALA A 365 7.25 9.38 13.00
CA ALA A 365 6.06 10.16 12.76
C ALA A 365 5.76 10.11 11.27
N THR A 366 4.50 9.84 10.91
CA THR A 366 4.04 9.86 9.53
C THR A 366 2.75 10.64 9.42
N GLY A 367 2.53 11.22 8.24
CA GLY A 367 1.28 11.88 7.91
C GLY A 367 0.94 11.63 6.46
N ALA A 368 -0.32 11.42 6.16
CA ALA A 368 -0.84 11.23 4.82
C ALA A 368 -2.12 12.03 4.61
N TRP A 369 -2.31 12.51 3.39
CA TRP A 369 -3.53 13.11 2.92
C TRP A 369 -3.90 12.47 1.60
N ASN A 370 -5.14 12.00 1.50
CA ASN A 370 -5.68 11.34 0.32
C ASN A 370 -6.96 12.05 -0.13
N ASP A 371 -7.12 12.17 -1.44
CA ASP A 371 -8.30 12.74 -2.08
C ASP A 371 -8.66 11.87 -3.28
N GLY A 372 -9.80 11.20 -3.19
CA GLY A 372 -10.30 10.25 -4.17
C GLY A 372 -11.58 10.76 -4.84
N LYS A 373 -11.63 10.63 -6.17
CA LYS A 373 -12.79 10.99 -6.97
C LYS A 373 -13.10 9.90 -7.97
N THR A 374 -14.33 9.43 -8.00
CA THR A 374 -14.77 8.46 -9.01
C THR A 374 -14.71 9.05 -10.41
N ILE A 375 -14.32 8.25 -11.38
CA ILE A 375 -14.26 8.60 -12.81
C ILE A 375 -15.03 7.59 -13.64
N GLY A 376 -15.46 8.01 -14.84
CA GLY A 376 -16.18 7.15 -15.76
C GLY A 376 -17.61 6.85 -15.34
N SER A 377 -18.10 5.68 -15.73
CA SER A 377 -19.44 5.19 -15.45
C SER A 377 -19.52 4.60 -14.05
N ALA A 378 -19.85 5.42 -13.06
CA ALA A 378 -19.98 4.96 -11.68
C ALA A 378 -21.45 4.92 -11.26
N ILE A 379 -21.88 3.82 -10.62
CA ILE A 379 -23.21 3.72 -10.01
C ILE A 379 -23.33 4.72 -8.85
N ILE A 380 -22.24 4.90 -8.11
CA ILE A 380 -22.13 5.83 -6.99
C ILE A 380 -21.00 6.82 -7.31
N PRO A 381 -21.33 7.95 -7.97
CA PRO A 381 -20.34 9.01 -8.12
C PRO A 381 -20.05 9.62 -6.75
N GLY A 382 -18.81 9.88 -6.45
CA GLY A 382 -18.46 10.46 -5.17
C GLY A 382 -17.03 10.94 -5.08
N GLU A 383 -16.83 11.80 -4.08
CA GLU A 383 -15.53 12.27 -3.64
C GLU A 383 -15.36 11.91 -2.16
N TYR A 384 -14.20 11.47 -1.82
CA TYR A 384 -13.83 11.24 -0.44
C TYR A 384 -12.43 11.77 -0.16
N ARG A 385 -12.22 12.17 1.06
CA ARG A 385 -10.94 12.69 1.53
C ARG A 385 -10.64 12.13 2.89
N ASP A 386 -9.40 11.70 3.09
CA ASP A 386 -8.91 11.33 4.40
C ASP A 386 -7.57 11.99 4.71
N THR A 387 -7.33 12.19 5.99
CA THR A 387 -6.07 12.66 6.54
C THR A 387 -5.70 11.75 7.69
N VAL A 388 -4.51 11.19 7.63
CA VAL A 388 -3.98 10.27 8.64
C VAL A 388 -2.71 10.86 9.23
N GLY A 389 -2.58 10.82 10.55
CA GLY A 389 -1.37 11.17 11.25
C GLY A 389 -1.03 10.11 12.29
N SER A 390 0.19 9.58 12.28
CA SER A 390 0.61 8.60 13.26
C SER A 390 1.98 8.95 13.85
N ILE A 391 2.13 8.61 15.13
CA ILE A 391 3.40 8.66 15.84
C ILE A 391 3.63 7.31 16.51
N SER A 392 4.85 6.84 16.48
CA SER A 392 5.23 5.64 17.22
C SER A 392 6.59 5.79 17.87
N MET A 393 6.78 5.07 18.96
CA MET A 393 8.05 4.98 19.65
C MET A 393 8.32 3.56 20.10
N SER A 394 9.59 3.19 20.10
CA SER A 394 10.02 1.96 20.74
C SER A 394 11.26 2.19 21.60
N ARG A 395 11.33 1.46 22.70
CA ARG A 395 12.46 1.46 23.64
C ARG A 395 12.93 0.05 23.91
N SER A 396 14.19 -0.24 23.63
CA SER A 396 14.80 -1.51 23.98
C SER A 396 15.08 -1.55 25.50
N LEU A 397 14.40 -2.43 26.24
CA LEU A 397 14.67 -2.72 27.63
C LEU A 397 15.85 -3.67 27.76
N THR A 398 15.82 -4.73 27.00
CA THR A 398 16.90 -5.73 26.84
C THR A 398 17.25 -5.89 25.37
N ARG A 399 18.07 -6.87 25.02
CA ARG A 399 18.35 -7.20 23.61
C ARG A 399 17.15 -7.79 22.87
N ALA A 400 16.24 -8.42 23.60
CA ALA A 400 15.10 -9.14 23.04
C ALA A 400 13.74 -8.53 23.42
N VAL A 401 13.67 -7.63 24.39
CA VAL A 401 12.42 -7.05 24.87
C VAL A 401 12.38 -5.54 24.63
N HIS A 402 11.32 -5.09 24.01
CA HIS A 402 11.07 -3.69 23.68
C HIS A 402 9.71 -3.25 24.23
N VAL A 403 9.63 -2.04 24.74
CA VAL A 403 8.36 -1.34 24.94
C VAL A 403 8.03 -0.64 23.65
N VAL A 404 6.80 -0.79 23.18
CA VAL A 404 6.27 -0.12 22.00
C VAL A 404 5.07 0.73 22.40
N ALA A 405 4.94 1.91 21.83
CA ALA A 405 3.76 2.75 21.99
C ALA A 405 3.51 3.53 20.70
N GLY A 406 2.26 3.80 20.41
CA GLY A 406 1.84 4.56 19.24
C GLY A 406 0.52 5.26 19.45
N ALA A 407 0.28 6.26 18.64
CA ALA A 407 -1.00 6.91 18.52
C ALA A 407 -1.24 7.27 17.05
N GLU A 408 -2.49 7.12 16.62
CA GLU A 408 -2.94 7.46 15.28
C GLU A 408 -4.21 8.30 15.35
N ALA A 409 -4.34 9.22 14.42
CA ALA A 409 -5.54 10.03 14.25
C ALA A 409 -5.91 10.03 12.76
N ILE A 410 -7.17 9.69 12.47
CA ILE A 410 -7.72 9.67 11.12
C ILE A 410 -8.89 10.63 11.07
N GLN A 411 -8.93 11.51 10.08
CA GLN A 411 -10.10 12.31 9.75
C GLN A 411 -10.56 11.93 8.37
N PHE A 412 -11.78 11.42 8.30
CA PHE A 412 -12.44 11.06 7.04
C PHE A 412 -13.59 11.99 6.73
N GLY A 413 -13.78 12.33 5.46
CA GLY A 413 -14.90 13.10 4.95
C GLY A 413 -15.30 12.69 3.53
N SER A 414 -16.60 12.74 3.26
CA SER A 414 -17.16 12.55 1.92
C SER A 414 -18.22 13.58 1.66
N ASN A 415 -18.19 14.20 0.49
CA ASN A 415 -19.19 15.20 0.10
C ASN A 415 -20.57 14.57 -0.15
N ASN A 416 -20.59 13.34 -0.67
CA ASN A 416 -21.83 12.64 -1.01
C ASN A 416 -22.44 11.87 0.16
N PHE A 417 -21.65 11.64 1.20
CA PHE A 417 -22.02 10.83 2.36
C PHE A 417 -21.59 11.53 3.65
N ALA A 418 -22.04 12.77 3.85
CA ALA A 418 -21.64 13.61 4.98
C ALA A 418 -21.95 12.95 6.34
N GLN A 419 -22.94 12.08 6.41
CA GLN A 419 -23.30 11.31 7.60
C GLN A 419 -22.20 10.33 8.05
N TYR A 420 -21.25 10.01 7.17
CA TYR A 420 -20.10 9.15 7.48
C TYR A 420 -18.83 9.92 7.82
N ASN A 421 -18.88 11.26 7.82
CA ASN A 421 -17.75 12.08 8.23
C ASN A 421 -17.43 11.82 9.69
N ARG A 422 -16.19 11.44 10.00
CA ARG A 422 -15.79 11.13 11.35
C ARG A 422 -14.29 11.32 11.62
N ARG A 423 -13.97 11.37 12.90
CA ARG A 423 -12.59 11.37 13.41
C ARG A 423 -12.40 10.13 14.25
N ILE A 424 -11.28 9.48 14.05
CA ILE A 424 -10.90 8.24 14.70
C ILE A 424 -9.59 8.50 15.42
N TYR A 425 -9.46 7.98 16.63
CA TYR A 425 -8.21 7.99 17.38
C TYR A 425 -7.93 6.59 17.88
N ASP A 426 -6.72 6.14 17.66
CA ASP A 426 -6.19 4.87 18.16
C ASP A 426 -4.95 5.17 19.02
N VAL A 427 -4.86 4.55 20.18
CA VAL A 427 -3.70 4.63 21.07
C VAL A 427 -3.30 3.25 21.49
N ARG A 428 -2.02 2.93 21.36
CA ARG A 428 -1.46 1.60 21.62
C ARG A 428 -0.27 1.68 22.55
N ILE A 429 -0.17 0.71 23.47
CA ILE A 429 1.00 0.50 24.30
C ILE A 429 1.20 -0.98 24.55
N GLY A 430 2.43 -1.46 24.43
CA GLY A 430 2.68 -2.90 24.55
C GLY A 430 4.13 -3.28 24.77
N LEU A 431 4.34 -4.58 24.80
CA LEU A 431 5.63 -5.23 24.90
C LEU A 431 5.86 -6.09 23.66
N GLN A 432 7.01 -5.93 23.06
CA GLN A 432 7.47 -6.73 21.95
C GLN A 432 8.66 -7.60 22.39
N PHE A 433 8.56 -8.88 22.12
CA PHE A 433 9.69 -9.81 22.23
C PHE A 433 10.24 -10.07 20.82
N ALA A 434 11.48 -9.70 20.59
CA ALA A 434 12.20 -9.87 19.33
C ALA A 434 13.63 -10.33 19.64
N PRO A 435 13.91 -11.65 19.65
CA PRO A 435 15.19 -12.20 20.10
C PRO A 435 16.38 -11.88 19.18
N GLY A 436 16.11 -11.27 18.03
CA GLY A 436 17.10 -11.01 17.00
C GLY A 436 17.18 -12.14 15.97
N ASP A 437 18.29 -12.22 15.27
CA ASP A 437 18.47 -13.20 14.21
C ASP A 437 18.56 -14.63 14.82
N VAL A 438 17.70 -15.51 14.32
CA VAL A 438 17.75 -16.95 14.63
C VAL A 438 18.31 -17.65 13.40
N PRO A 439 19.58 -18.11 13.44
CA PRO A 439 20.17 -18.77 12.30
C PRO A 439 19.55 -20.16 12.10
N LEU A 440 18.99 -20.41 10.93
CA LEU A 440 18.63 -21.76 10.50
C LEU A 440 19.72 -22.29 9.58
N ARG A 441 20.32 -23.41 9.98
CA ARG A 441 21.22 -24.15 9.09
C ARG A 441 20.36 -24.96 8.12
N ILE A 442 20.50 -24.69 6.85
CA ILE A 442 19.95 -25.54 5.79
C ILE A 442 20.98 -26.64 5.57
N PHE A 443 20.57 -27.89 5.78
CA PHE A 443 21.40 -29.06 5.56
C PHE A 443 21.61 -29.32 4.06
#